data_a64d177ce4af59b513ec81b977b00861
#
_entry.id   a64d177ce4af59b513ec81b977b00861
#
_cell.length_a   1.000
_cell.length_b   1.000
_cell.length_c   1.000
_cell.angle_alpha   90.00
_cell.angle_beta   90.00
_cell.angle_gamma   90.00
#
_symmetry.space_group_name_H-M   'P 1'
#
loop_
_entity.id
_entity.type
_entity.pdbx_description
1 polymer ?
#
loop_
_entity_poly.entity_id
_entity_poly.type
_entity_poly.pdbx_seq_one_letter_code
_entity_poly.pdbx_strand_id
1 'polypeptide(L)'
;MIPAPLLQSTDPASALGEPDPDGIYRIDETDSVLTLARSLYAADRLPVYGSIFANLQTAGRGQYGRAWESARGNLHAGVRLPLEGVYATRASAAATAALTAEALRSLGFPVLMKWPNDIICLSPNGPAKVGGILLEETDGLLTAGIGHNVNWSPEVSALREGAALPPGRLVPRGGAAMDPYELWRRILRHLREADPVRLTASWRALAQAHLLWLGNDVAVESAEGAMAEGRLIGLAPDGELLLETPSGEMLTLDRGSLIKAAPAPHAAEAAPRN
;
A
#
# COMPACT_ATOMS: atom_id res chain seq x y z
N MET A 1 5.68 14.85 -53.33
CA MET A 1 5.93 15.11 -51.92
C MET A 1 4.68 14.59 -51.20
N ILE A 2 4.76 13.36 -50.64
CA ILE A 2 3.64 12.71 -49.92
C ILE A 2 3.76 13.24 -48.50
N PRO A 3 2.72 13.85 -47.91
CA PRO A 3 2.74 14.28 -46.54
C PRO A 3 2.86 13.04 -45.64
N ALA A 4 3.83 13.08 -44.70
CA ALA A 4 3.99 12.07 -43.70
C ALA A 4 2.67 11.93 -42.90
N PRO A 5 2.23 10.70 -42.55
CA PRO A 5 1.05 10.55 -41.73
C PRO A 5 1.34 11.20 -40.38
N LEU A 6 0.46 12.13 -39.99
CA LEU A 6 0.37 12.63 -38.63
C LEU A 6 0.23 11.41 -37.70
N LEU A 7 1.28 11.10 -36.97
CA LEU A 7 1.18 10.21 -35.82
C LEU A 7 0.15 10.84 -34.90
N GLN A 8 -1.06 10.33 -34.92
CA GLN A 8 -2.04 10.59 -33.88
C GLN A 8 -1.44 10.04 -32.59
N SER A 9 -0.95 10.93 -31.75
CA SER A 9 -0.67 10.63 -30.35
C SER A 9 -2.01 10.19 -29.76
N THR A 10 -2.25 8.90 -29.69
CA THR A 10 -3.39 8.35 -28.94
C THR A 10 -3.04 8.48 -27.45
N ASP A 11 -3.30 9.67 -26.89
CA ASP A 11 -3.30 9.86 -25.46
C ASP A 11 -4.27 8.82 -24.87
N PRO A 12 -3.80 7.93 -23.98
CA PRO A 12 -4.65 6.90 -23.38
C PRO A 12 -5.91 7.47 -22.73
N ALA A 13 -5.87 8.71 -22.22
CA ALA A 13 -7.02 9.37 -21.62
C ALA A 13 -8.12 9.67 -22.66
N SER A 14 -7.77 10.00 -23.90
CA SER A 14 -8.75 10.34 -24.95
C SER A 14 -9.55 9.14 -25.45
N ALA A 15 -9.04 7.91 -25.27
CA ALA A 15 -9.70 6.67 -25.65
C ALA A 15 -10.71 6.18 -24.58
N LEU A 16 -10.68 6.74 -23.36
CA LEU A 16 -11.60 6.37 -22.30
C LEU A 16 -12.92 7.11 -22.42
N GLY A 17 -14.04 6.37 -22.25
CA GLY A 17 -15.36 6.93 -22.04
C GLY A 17 -15.48 7.73 -20.73
N GLU A 18 -16.71 8.02 -20.34
CA GLU A 18 -17.00 8.66 -19.05
C GLU A 18 -16.81 7.67 -17.88
N PRO A 19 -16.50 8.18 -16.67
CA PRO A 19 -16.48 7.34 -15.48
C PRO A 19 -17.89 6.86 -15.14
N ASP A 20 -17.97 5.82 -14.35
CA ASP A 20 -19.24 5.35 -13.80
C ASP A 20 -19.83 6.33 -12.77
N PRO A 21 -21.06 6.09 -12.24
CA PRO A 21 -21.68 6.96 -11.24
C PRO A 21 -20.87 7.15 -9.95
N ASP A 22 -19.95 6.23 -9.64
CA ASP A 22 -19.01 6.36 -8.51
C ASP A 22 -17.73 7.13 -8.90
N GLY A 23 -17.66 7.69 -10.11
CA GLY A 23 -16.49 8.43 -10.60
C GLY A 23 -15.28 7.54 -10.87
N ILE A 24 -15.49 6.27 -11.23
CA ILE A 24 -14.45 5.29 -11.50
C ILE A 24 -14.37 5.02 -13.01
N TYR A 25 -13.20 5.28 -13.58
CA TYR A 25 -12.87 4.82 -14.94
C TYR A 25 -12.52 3.34 -14.89
N ARG A 26 -13.25 2.51 -15.63
CA ARG A 26 -12.98 1.07 -15.75
C ARG A 26 -12.26 0.78 -17.04
N ILE A 27 -11.13 0.08 -16.92
CA ILE A 27 -10.32 -0.31 -18.08
C ILE A 27 -9.94 -1.78 -18.00
N ASP A 28 -9.89 -2.45 -19.12
CA ASP A 28 -9.50 -3.86 -19.15
C ASP A 28 -7.99 -4.02 -18.95
N GLU A 29 -7.18 -3.20 -19.62
CA GLU A 29 -5.73 -3.25 -19.54
C GLU A 29 -5.10 -1.87 -19.69
N THR A 30 -4.07 -1.58 -18.92
CA THR A 30 -3.23 -0.38 -18.99
C THR A 30 -1.79 -0.73 -18.65
N ASP A 31 -0.84 0.15 -18.97
CA ASP A 31 0.53 0.04 -18.45
C ASP A 31 0.54 0.20 -16.93
N SER A 32 -0.06 1.28 -16.43
CA SER A 32 -0.15 1.59 -15.01
C SER A 32 -1.31 2.51 -14.72
N VAL A 33 -2.10 2.24 -13.69
CA VAL A 33 -3.16 3.13 -13.23
C VAL A 33 -2.63 4.51 -12.81
N LEU A 34 -1.39 4.60 -12.34
CA LEU A 34 -0.75 5.87 -11.97
C LEU A 34 -0.36 6.70 -13.21
N THR A 35 0.09 6.05 -14.29
CA THR A 35 0.36 6.73 -15.57
C THR A 35 -0.93 7.26 -16.17
N LEU A 36 -1.97 6.44 -16.18
CA LEU A 36 -3.28 6.82 -16.70
C LEU A 36 -3.93 7.93 -15.86
N ALA A 37 -3.73 7.93 -14.53
CA ALA A 37 -4.19 9.01 -13.66
C ALA A 37 -3.58 10.35 -14.04
N ARG A 38 -2.28 10.39 -14.36
CA ARG A 38 -1.61 11.62 -14.83
C ARG A 38 -2.20 12.11 -16.15
N SER A 39 -2.44 11.23 -17.12
CA SER A 39 -3.07 11.60 -18.39
C SER A 39 -4.47 12.14 -18.20
N LEU A 40 -5.30 11.51 -17.37
CA LEU A 40 -6.64 12.00 -17.06
C LEU A 40 -6.63 13.33 -16.31
N TYR A 41 -5.68 13.53 -15.41
CA TYR A 41 -5.51 14.78 -14.70
C TYR A 41 -5.07 15.92 -15.64
N ALA A 42 -4.12 15.67 -16.52
CA ALA A 42 -3.67 16.63 -17.54
C ALA A 42 -4.79 17.03 -18.50
N ALA A 43 -5.76 16.14 -18.74
CA ALA A 43 -6.95 16.38 -19.53
C ALA A 43 -8.13 16.99 -18.73
N ASP A 44 -7.92 17.39 -17.47
CA ASP A 44 -8.93 17.91 -16.54
C ASP A 44 -10.14 16.95 -16.34
N ARG A 45 -9.87 15.63 -16.39
CA ARG A 45 -10.88 14.56 -16.28
C ARG A 45 -10.80 13.76 -14.99
N LEU A 46 -9.85 14.03 -14.11
CA LEU A 46 -9.67 13.32 -12.83
C LEU A 46 -9.92 14.26 -11.64
N PRO A 47 -11.16 14.43 -11.17
CA PRO A 47 -11.45 15.23 -9.98
C PRO A 47 -10.83 14.60 -8.72
N VAL A 48 -10.81 15.33 -7.60
CA VAL A 48 -10.44 14.77 -6.29
C VAL A 48 -11.34 13.57 -5.99
N TYR A 49 -10.72 12.46 -5.56
CA TYR A 49 -11.32 11.14 -5.42
C TYR A 49 -11.86 10.53 -6.73
N GLY A 50 -11.63 11.13 -7.90
CA GLY A 50 -11.74 10.44 -9.18
C GLY A 50 -10.77 9.27 -9.23
N SER A 51 -11.18 8.17 -9.83
CA SER A 51 -10.47 6.91 -9.70
C SER A 51 -10.43 6.11 -10.98
N ILE A 52 -9.44 5.22 -11.09
CA ILE A 52 -9.26 4.26 -12.17
C ILE A 52 -9.25 2.86 -11.55
N PHE A 53 -9.92 1.92 -12.20
CA PHE A 53 -9.82 0.49 -11.90
C PHE A 53 -9.42 -0.25 -13.17
N ALA A 54 -8.32 -1.00 -13.12
CA ALA A 54 -7.83 -1.83 -14.22
C ALA A 54 -7.92 -3.31 -13.87
N ASN A 55 -8.37 -4.14 -14.83
CA ASN A 55 -8.34 -5.59 -14.67
C ASN A 55 -6.92 -6.14 -14.74
N LEU A 56 -6.02 -5.46 -15.47
CA LEU A 56 -4.62 -5.84 -15.63
C LEU A 56 -3.73 -4.61 -15.80
N GLN A 57 -2.55 -4.62 -15.18
CA GLN A 57 -1.45 -3.70 -15.48
C GLN A 57 -0.29 -4.45 -16.13
N THR A 58 0.25 -3.94 -17.23
CA THR A 58 1.41 -4.54 -17.92
C THR A 58 2.76 -4.01 -17.41
N ALA A 59 2.76 -2.84 -16.75
CA ALA A 59 3.92 -2.20 -16.15
C ALA A 59 3.58 -1.61 -14.78
N GLY A 60 2.93 -2.42 -13.92
CA GLY A 60 2.62 -2.04 -12.54
C GLY A 60 3.88 -1.69 -11.74
N ARG A 61 3.80 -0.68 -10.89
CA ARG A 61 4.91 -0.17 -10.10
C ARG A 61 4.68 -0.29 -8.61
N GLY A 62 5.74 -0.62 -7.88
CA GLY A 62 5.85 -0.53 -6.42
C GLY A 62 6.91 0.49 -6.01
N GLN A 63 7.18 0.60 -4.72
CA GLN A 63 8.23 1.48 -4.19
C GLN A 63 9.62 1.14 -4.75
N TYR A 64 10.47 2.15 -4.85
CA TYR A 64 11.88 2.03 -5.31
C TYR A 64 12.01 1.45 -6.71
N GLY A 65 11.04 1.71 -7.60
CA GLY A 65 11.05 1.23 -8.99
C GLY A 65 10.84 -0.27 -9.15
N ARG A 66 10.41 -0.98 -8.10
CA ARG A 66 10.10 -2.42 -8.17
C ARG A 66 8.86 -2.64 -9.04
N ALA A 67 8.86 -3.74 -9.80
CA ALA A 67 7.65 -4.15 -10.50
C ALA A 67 6.58 -4.61 -9.50
N TRP A 68 5.33 -4.24 -9.78
CA TRP A 68 4.14 -4.83 -9.15
C TRP A 68 3.57 -5.87 -10.10
N GLU A 69 3.61 -7.12 -9.68
CA GLU A 69 3.11 -8.23 -10.49
C GLU A 69 1.59 -8.25 -10.49
N SER A 70 1.01 -8.03 -11.65
CA SER A 70 -0.44 -7.88 -11.84
C SER A 70 -1.03 -9.13 -12.48
N ALA A 71 -2.20 -9.55 -12.00
CA ALA A 71 -2.97 -10.64 -12.59
C ALA A 71 -4.45 -10.29 -12.63
N ARG A 72 -5.15 -10.78 -13.65
CA ARG A 72 -6.62 -10.63 -13.74
C ARG A 72 -7.29 -11.26 -12.51
N GLY A 73 -8.33 -10.60 -12.02
CA GLY A 73 -9.00 -11.01 -10.79
C GLY A 73 -8.40 -10.44 -9.51
N ASN A 74 -7.35 -9.63 -9.62
CA ASN A 74 -6.80 -8.83 -8.53
C ASN A 74 -7.31 -7.38 -8.61
N LEU A 75 -7.11 -6.62 -7.54
CA LEU A 75 -7.46 -5.21 -7.49
C LEU A 75 -6.23 -4.38 -7.90
N HIS A 76 -6.41 -3.57 -8.95
CA HIS A 76 -5.43 -2.58 -9.37
C HIS A 76 -6.18 -1.27 -9.57
N ALA A 77 -6.01 -0.34 -8.63
CA ALA A 77 -6.72 0.93 -8.66
C ALA A 77 -5.80 2.12 -8.44
N GLY A 78 -6.16 3.24 -9.04
CA GLY A 78 -5.56 4.54 -8.79
C GLY A 78 -6.61 5.53 -8.36
N VAL A 79 -6.32 6.40 -7.39
CA VAL A 79 -7.24 7.43 -6.92
C VAL A 79 -6.49 8.74 -6.70
N ARG A 80 -7.06 9.86 -7.18
CA ARG A 80 -6.58 11.19 -6.84
C ARG A 80 -6.97 11.54 -5.41
N LEU A 81 -5.99 11.82 -4.56
CA LEU A 81 -6.20 12.30 -3.19
C LEU A 81 -6.12 13.84 -3.14
N PRO A 82 -6.81 14.50 -2.18
CA PRO A 82 -6.65 15.93 -1.96
C PRO A 82 -5.25 16.26 -1.42
N LEU A 83 -4.67 17.40 -1.80
CA LEU A 83 -3.43 17.92 -1.24
C LEU A 83 -3.73 18.79 -0.01
N GLU A 84 -4.40 18.21 0.99
CA GLU A 84 -4.74 18.88 2.23
C GLU A 84 -4.72 17.92 3.43
N GLY A 85 -4.70 18.49 4.64
CA GLY A 85 -4.67 17.69 5.87
C GLY A 85 -3.50 16.73 5.90
N VAL A 86 -3.74 15.48 6.33
CA VAL A 86 -2.71 14.44 6.41
C VAL A 86 -2.09 14.11 5.06
N TYR A 87 -2.83 14.25 3.96
CA TYR A 87 -2.34 13.95 2.62
C TYR A 87 -1.32 14.98 2.10
N ALA A 88 -1.29 16.20 2.65
CA ALA A 88 -0.26 17.19 2.36
C ALA A 88 0.99 17.04 3.26
N THR A 89 1.13 15.93 3.99
CA THR A 89 2.26 15.65 4.88
C THR A 89 3.03 14.41 4.45
N ARG A 90 4.19 14.18 5.03
CA ARG A 90 4.99 12.95 4.83
C ARG A 90 4.27 11.68 5.31
N ALA A 91 3.29 11.83 6.21
CA ALA A 91 2.47 10.74 6.73
C ALA A 91 1.46 10.18 5.71
N SER A 92 1.28 10.83 4.56
CA SER A 92 0.24 10.50 3.56
C SER A 92 0.21 9.00 3.20
N ALA A 93 1.36 8.37 2.99
CA ALA A 93 1.43 6.95 2.64
C ALA A 93 0.96 6.05 3.81
N ALA A 94 1.43 6.30 5.02
CA ALA A 94 1.06 5.53 6.21
C ALA A 94 -0.42 5.74 6.58
N ALA A 95 -0.93 6.97 6.46
CA ALA A 95 -2.34 7.28 6.68
C ALA A 95 -3.25 6.59 5.66
N THR A 96 -2.88 6.59 4.38
CA THR A 96 -3.63 5.88 3.32
C THR A 96 -3.63 4.37 3.57
N ALA A 97 -2.50 3.80 4.01
CA ALA A 97 -2.40 2.38 4.36
C ALA A 97 -3.28 2.03 5.57
N ALA A 98 -3.29 2.87 6.60
CA ALA A 98 -4.13 2.70 7.78
C ALA A 98 -5.61 2.73 7.44
N LEU A 99 -6.06 3.72 6.64
CA LEU A 99 -7.44 3.80 6.15
C LEU A 99 -7.83 2.60 5.28
N THR A 100 -6.93 2.16 4.40
CA THR A 100 -7.18 0.98 3.56
C THR A 100 -7.30 -0.28 4.43
N ALA A 101 -6.44 -0.43 5.43
CA ALA A 101 -6.53 -1.55 6.38
C ALA A 101 -7.85 -1.51 7.17
N GLU A 102 -8.29 -0.33 7.64
CA GLU A 102 -9.56 -0.16 8.33
C GLU A 102 -10.74 -0.52 7.43
N ALA A 103 -10.77 -0.01 6.19
CA ALA A 103 -11.80 -0.36 5.21
C ALA A 103 -11.88 -1.88 4.97
N LEU A 104 -10.75 -2.54 4.78
CA LEU A 104 -10.72 -4.00 4.60
C LEU A 104 -11.19 -4.75 5.86
N ARG A 105 -10.82 -4.28 7.06
CA ARG A 105 -11.26 -4.89 8.32
C ARG A 105 -12.77 -4.76 8.53
N SER A 106 -13.35 -3.61 8.18
CA SER A 106 -14.81 -3.40 8.23
C SER A 106 -15.59 -4.36 7.31
N LEU A 107 -14.92 -4.83 6.25
CA LEU A 107 -15.42 -5.83 5.31
C LEU A 107 -15.14 -7.28 5.74
N GLY A 108 -14.57 -7.49 6.93
CA GLY A 108 -14.32 -8.81 7.50
C GLY A 108 -12.97 -9.44 7.13
N PHE A 109 -12.06 -8.70 6.49
CA PHE A 109 -10.71 -9.19 6.21
C PHE A 109 -9.81 -9.04 7.44
N PRO A 110 -9.11 -10.09 7.90
CA PRO A 110 -8.20 -10.03 9.04
C PRO A 110 -6.85 -9.44 8.63
N VAL A 111 -6.81 -8.15 8.32
CA VAL A 111 -5.59 -7.48 7.84
C VAL A 111 -5.01 -6.51 8.85
N LEU A 112 -3.70 -6.27 8.73
CA LEU A 112 -2.92 -5.25 9.41
C LEU A 112 -2.12 -4.46 8.37
N MET A 113 -1.73 -3.24 8.70
CA MET A 113 -0.74 -2.51 7.91
C MET A 113 0.67 -2.86 8.40
N LYS A 114 1.59 -3.06 7.49
CA LYS A 114 3.03 -3.11 7.75
C LYS A 114 3.64 -1.83 7.20
N TRP A 115 4.31 -1.09 8.07
CA TRP A 115 4.96 0.16 7.69
C TRP A 115 5.94 -0.03 6.52
N PRO A 116 5.99 0.95 5.58
CA PRO A 116 5.16 2.16 5.55
C PRO A 116 3.82 1.99 4.82
N ASN A 117 3.61 0.97 3.98
CA ASN A 117 2.57 0.97 2.95
C ASN A 117 2.07 -0.41 2.52
N ASP A 118 2.45 -1.46 3.25
CA ASP A 118 2.04 -2.83 2.93
C ASP A 118 0.77 -3.24 3.70
N ILE A 119 -0.09 -4.01 3.06
CA ILE A 119 -1.25 -4.65 3.69
C ILE A 119 -0.95 -6.14 3.84
N ILE A 120 -1.09 -6.62 5.08
CA ILE A 120 -0.77 -7.97 5.49
C ILE A 120 -2.04 -8.67 5.97
N CYS A 121 -2.35 -9.82 5.40
CA CYS A 121 -3.45 -10.68 5.88
C CYS A 121 -2.91 -11.68 6.91
N LEU A 122 -3.64 -11.80 8.01
CA LEU A 122 -3.38 -12.80 9.05
C LEU A 122 -4.12 -14.09 8.68
N SER A 123 -3.40 -15.14 8.35
CA SER A 123 -3.93 -16.45 7.99
C SER A 123 -3.48 -17.52 8.97
N PRO A 124 -4.13 -18.70 9.00
CA PRO A 124 -3.66 -19.83 9.80
C PRO A 124 -2.23 -20.28 9.49
N ASN A 125 -1.77 -20.01 8.26
CA ASN A 125 -0.41 -20.32 7.80
C ASN A 125 0.59 -19.19 8.12
N GLY A 126 0.19 -18.19 8.90
CA GLY A 126 0.98 -17.01 9.23
C GLY A 126 0.62 -15.77 8.43
N PRO A 127 1.28 -14.64 8.74
CA PRO A 127 1.07 -13.39 8.04
C PRO A 127 1.62 -13.43 6.62
N ALA A 128 0.86 -12.89 5.65
CA ALA A 128 1.25 -12.82 4.25
C ALA A 128 0.95 -11.42 3.66
N LYS A 129 1.82 -10.92 2.79
CA LYS A 129 1.60 -9.65 2.09
C LYS A 129 0.52 -9.86 1.02
N VAL A 130 -0.58 -9.15 1.15
CA VAL A 130 -1.73 -9.22 0.24
C VAL A 130 -1.93 -7.95 -0.57
N GLY A 131 -1.20 -6.89 -0.26
CA GLY A 131 -1.35 -5.64 -0.98
C GLY A 131 -0.26 -4.63 -0.66
N GLY A 132 -0.26 -3.56 -1.43
CA GLY A 132 0.63 -2.42 -1.24
C GLY A 132 0.01 -1.16 -1.79
N ILE A 133 0.47 -0.03 -1.27
CA ILE A 133 0.02 1.30 -1.64
C ILE A 133 1.24 2.09 -2.08
N LEU A 134 1.14 2.74 -3.24
CA LEU A 134 2.17 3.62 -3.77
C LEU A 134 1.58 5.01 -3.97
N LEU A 135 2.12 6.01 -3.29
CA LEU A 135 1.78 7.40 -3.53
C LEU A 135 2.81 8.04 -4.47
N GLU A 136 2.29 8.75 -5.47
CA GLU A 136 3.08 9.63 -6.36
C GLU A 136 2.48 11.03 -6.32
N GLU A 137 3.35 12.03 -6.13
CA GLU A 137 2.98 13.44 -6.25
C GLU A 137 3.77 14.05 -7.41
N THR A 138 3.05 14.64 -8.36
CA THR A 138 3.64 15.28 -9.54
C THR A 138 2.73 16.42 -9.99
N ASP A 139 3.29 17.62 -10.11
CA ASP A 139 2.60 18.81 -10.67
C ASP A 139 1.24 19.11 -10.00
N GLY A 140 1.15 18.96 -8.68
CA GLY A 140 -0.07 19.21 -7.92
C GLY A 140 -1.11 18.07 -7.97
N LEU A 141 -0.76 16.94 -8.56
CA LEU A 141 -1.51 15.70 -8.52
C LEU A 141 -0.92 14.75 -7.47
N LEU A 142 -1.64 14.48 -6.40
CA LEU A 142 -1.36 13.37 -5.50
C LEU A 142 -2.21 12.18 -5.89
N THR A 143 -1.57 11.07 -6.25
CA THR A 143 -2.25 9.83 -6.64
C THR A 143 -1.81 8.67 -5.76
N ALA A 144 -2.77 7.90 -5.25
CA ALA A 144 -2.52 6.63 -4.60
C ALA A 144 -2.80 5.49 -5.58
N GLY A 145 -1.78 4.70 -5.90
CA GLY A 145 -1.92 3.39 -6.54
C GLY A 145 -2.12 2.33 -5.46
N ILE A 146 -3.21 1.58 -5.56
CA ILE A 146 -3.59 0.56 -4.57
C ILE A 146 -3.70 -0.78 -5.29
N GLY A 147 -2.83 -1.73 -4.90
CA GLY A 147 -2.82 -3.09 -5.43
C GLY A 147 -3.13 -4.10 -4.35
N HIS A 148 -4.08 -5.01 -4.60
CA HIS A 148 -4.37 -6.14 -3.70
C HIS A 148 -4.49 -7.45 -4.46
N ASN A 149 -3.85 -8.48 -3.92
CA ASN A 149 -4.01 -9.86 -4.36
C ASN A 149 -5.34 -10.40 -3.83
N VAL A 150 -6.33 -10.53 -4.71
CA VAL A 150 -7.67 -11.03 -4.36
C VAL A 150 -7.80 -12.49 -4.76
N ASN A 151 -7.68 -12.80 -6.06
CA ASN A 151 -7.85 -14.15 -6.59
C ASN A 151 -6.53 -14.84 -6.93
N TRP A 152 -5.45 -14.07 -7.05
CA TRP A 152 -4.14 -14.58 -7.40
C TRP A 152 -3.06 -13.90 -6.53
N SER A 153 -1.96 -14.59 -6.26
CA SER A 153 -0.74 -14.05 -5.64
C SER A 153 0.49 -14.62 -6.33
N PRO A 154 1.62 -13.89 -6.37
CA PRO A 154 2.89 -14.41 -6.85
C PRO A 154 3.30 -15.68 -6.11
N GLU A 155 4.09 -16.54 -6.75
CA GLU A 155 4.69 -17.69 -6.10
C GLU A 155 5.83 -17.26 -5.15
N VAL A 156 6.00 -18.01 -4.06
CA VAL A 156 7.05 -17.71 -3.06
C VAL A 156 8.46 -17.78 -3.68
N SER A 157 8.66 -18.63 -4.69
CA SER A 157 9.93 -18.74 -5.43
C SER A 157 10.30 -17.50 -6.24
N ALA A 158 9.33 -16.64 -6.56
CA ALA A 158 9.54 -15.38 -7.26
C ALA A 158 9.94 -14.23 -6.30
N LEU A 159 10.00 -14.49 -4.99
CA LEU A 159 10.34 -13.49 -4.00
C LEU A 159 11.85 -13.25 -3.95
N ARG A 160 12.19 -11.97 -3.77
CA ARG A 160 13.55 -11.58 -3.43
C ARG A 160 13.97 -12.26 -2.12
N GLU A 161 15.19 -12.79 -2.08
CA GLU A 161 15.84 -13.24 -0.85
C GLU A 161 15.79 -12.11 0.20
N GLY A 162 15.33 -12.41 1.42
CA GLY A 162 15.13 -11.39 2.47
C GLY A 162 13.79 -10.65 2.42
N ALA A 163 12.83 -11.04 1.56
CA ALA A 163 11.46 -10.51 1.64
C ALA A 163 10.87 -10.79 3.02
N ALA A 164 10.41 -9.74 3.71
CA ALA A 164 10.00 -9.84 5.10
C ALA A 164 8.79 -10.75 5.35
N LEU A 165 7.91 -10.91 4.35
CA LEU A 165 6.71 -11.76 4.44
C LEU A 165 6.39 -12.36 3.06
N PRO A 166 5.89 -13.61 3.01
CA PRO A 166 5.47 -14.23 1.77
C PRO A 166 4.27 -13.51 1.15
N PRO A 167 4.08 -13.59 -0.17
CA PRO A 167 2.87 -13.10 -0.80
C PRO A 167 1.67 -13.98 -0.42
N GLY A 168 0.50 -13.36 -0.38
CA GLY A 168 -0.76 -14.04 -0.11
C GLY A 168 -1.92 -13.37 -0.79
N ARG A 169 -3.12 -13.87 -0.53
CA ARG A 169 -4.38 -13.33 -1.04
C ARG A 169 -5.26 -12.82 0.10
N LEU A 170 -6.12 -11.86 -0.21
CA LEU A 170 -7.17 -11.43 0.70
C LEU A 170 -8.17 -12.58 0.92
N VAL A 171 -8.26 -13.05 2.14
CA VAL A 171 -9.22 -14.10 2.53
C VAL A 171 -10.13 -13.53 3.60
N PRO A 172 -11.44 -13.34 3.31
CA PRO A 172 -12.39 -12.84 4.30
C PRO A 172 -12.70 -13.92 5.37
N ARG A 173 -12.98 -13.48 6.58
CA ARG A 173 -13.51 -14.37 7.61
C ARG A 173 -14.92 -14.79 7.19
N GLY A 174 -15.14 -16.10 6.97
CA GLY A 174 -16.44 -16.63 6.54
C GLY A 174 -16.61 -16.88 5.04
N GLY A 175 -15.59 -16.62 4.21
CA GLY A 175 -15.30 -17.43 3.04
C GLY A 175 -15.71 -16.98 1.66
N ALA A 176 -16.64 -16.11 1.39
CA ALA A 176 -16.96 -15.76 0.00
C ALA A 176 -15.94 -14.76 -0.58
N ALA A 177 -15.30 -15.11 -1.71
CA ALA A 177 -14.46 -14.18 -2.46
C ALA A 177 -15.30 -12.96 -2.88
N MET A 178 -14.75 -11.77 -2.68
CA MET A 178 -15.37 -10.53 -3.13
C MET A 178 -14.86 -10.19 -4.54
N ASP A 179 -15.75 -9.70 -5.39
CA ASP A 179 -15.36 -9.14 -6.69
C ASP A 179 -14.38 -7.98 -6.48
N PRO A 180 -13.24 -7.93 -7.19
CA PRO A 180 -12.22 -6.89 -6.97
C PRO A 180 -12.72 -5.47 -7.24
N TYR A 181 -13.65 -5.30 -8.20
CA TYR A 181 -14.22 -4.00 -8.49
C TYR A 181 -15.17 -3.54 -7.37
N GLU A 182 -16.02 -4.43 -6.86
CA GLU A 182 -16.89 -4.14 -5.72
C GLU A 182 -16.06 -3.88 -4.44
N LEU A 183 -14.96 -4.60 -4.25
CA LEU A 183 -14.02 -4.35 -3.16
C LEU A 183 -13.43 -2.94 -3.26
N TRP A 184 -13.02 -2.54 -4.48
CA TRP A 184 -12.51 -1.19 -4.73
C TRP A 184 -13.55 -0.11 -4.44
N ARG A 185 -14.77 -0.27 -4.90
CA ARG A 185 -15.87 0.68 -4.63
C ARG A 185 -16.05 0.93 -3.12
N ARG A 186 -15.95 -0.11 -2.31
CA ARG A 186 -16.06 -0.01 -0.85
C ARG A 186 -14.87 0.67 -0.22
N ILE A 187 -13.65 0.35 -0.64
CA ILE A 187 -12.44 1.04 -0.19
C ILE A 187 -12.50 2.53 -0.56
N LEU A 188 -12.84 2.85 -1.82
CA LEU A 188 -12.94 4.23 -2.30
C LEU A 188 -13.97 5.05 -1.51
N ARG A 189 -15.13 4.46 -1.19
CA ARG A 189 -16.12 5.11 -0.34
C ARG A 189 -15.54 5.45 1.02
N HIS A 190 -14.84 4.53 1.66
CA HIS A 190 -14.21 4.76 2.95
C HIS A 190 -13.16 5.87 2.91
N LEU A 191 -12.35 5.92 1.84
CA LEU A 191 -11.39 7.01 1.63
C LEU A 191 -12.08 8.38 1.45
N ARG A 192 -13.23 8.43 0.77
CA ARG A 192 -14.02 9.66 0.58
C ARG A 192 -14.70 10.18 1.84
N GLU A 193 -15.14 9.27 2.70
CA GLU A 193 -15.81 9.59 3.95
C GLU A 193 -14.83 10.10 5.03
N ALA A 194 -13.54 9.80 4.86
CA ALA A 194 -12.50 10.29 5.75
C ALA A 194 -12.18 11.76 5.43
N ASP A 195 -12.52 12.66 6.36
CA ASP A 195 -12.14 14.07 6.28
C ASP A 195 -10.62 14.20 6.48
N PRO A 196 -9.84 14.66 5.48
CA PRO A 196 -8.38 14.68 5.54
C PRO A 196 -7.84 15.61 6.63
N VAL A 197 -8.57 16.68 6.97
CA VAL A 197 -8.17 17.62 8.03
C VAL A 197 -8.37 17.00 9.41
N ARG A 198 -9.51 16.38 9.66
CA ARG A 198 -9.77 15.66 10.91
C ARG A 198 -8.86 14.45 11.07
N LEU A 199 -8.60 13.75 9.97
CA LEU A 199 -7.69 12.61 9.95
C LEU A 199 -6.27 12.99 10.38
N THR A 200 -5.82 14.23 10.14
CA THR A 200 -4.51 14.72 10.61
C THR A 200 -4.31 14.54 12.12
N ALA A 201 -5.36 14.68 12.91
CA ALA A 201 -5.29 14.50 14.36
C ALA A 201 -5.40 13.02 14.79
N SER A 202 -6.04 12.16 13.98
CA SER A 202 -6.42 10.80 14.40
C SER A 202 -5.68 9.68 13.65
N TRP A 203 -5.02 9.96 12.51
CA TRP A 203 -4.42 8.93 11.66
C TRP A 203 -3.41 8.04 12.38
N ARG A 204 -2.61 8.61 13.32
CA ARG A 204 -1.63 7.83 14.09
C ARG A 204 -2.29 6.79 14.98
N ALA A 205 -3.37 7.17 15.68
CA ALA A 205 -4.11 6.23 16.52
C ALA A 205 -4.73 5.13 15.65
N LEU A 206 -5.28 5.48 14.49
CA LEU A 206 -5.79 4.53 13.51
C LEU A 206 -4.68 3.60 13.01
N ALA A 207 -3.54 4.14 12.61
CA ALA A 207 -2.40 3.36 12.14
C ALA A 207 -1.88 2.41 13.23
N GLN A 208 -1.70 2.90 14.46
CA GLN A 208 -1.25 2.07 15.59
C GLN A 208 -2.22 0.94 15.93
N ALA A 209 -3.53 1.15 15.80
CA ALA A 209 -4.52 0.10 15.99
C ALA A 209 -4.40 -1.06 15.00
N HIS A 210 -3.75 -0.81 13.85
CA HIS A 210 -3.58 -1.78 12.77
C HIS A 210 -2.13 -2.08 12.43
N LEU A 211 -1.16 -1.54 13.19
CA LEU A 211 0.27 -1.68 12.90
C LEU A 211 0.76 -3.10 13.25
N LEU A 212 1.26 -3.80 12.25
CA LEU A 212 1.87 -5.11 12.42
C LEU A 212 3.12 -5.00 13.30
N TRP A 213 3.25 -5.91 14.25
CA TRP A 213 4.38 -6.03 15.19
C TRP A 213 4.55 -4.86 16.18
N LEU A 214 3.55 -4.02 16.36
CA LEU A 214 3.58 -3.01 17.43
C LEU A 214 3.89 -3.67 18.79
N GLY A 215 4.85 -3.14 19.53
CA GLY A 215 5.31 -3.65 20.81
C GLY A 215 6.25 -4.86 20.73
N ASN A 216 6.59 -5.34 19.53
CA ASN A 216 7.55 -6.44 19.33
C ASN A 216 8.93 -5.92 18.95
N ASP A 217 9.96 -6.76 19.15
CA ASP A 217 11.28 -6.52 18.62
C ASP A 217 11.29 -6.73 17.12
N VAL A 218 11.83 -5.75 16.42
CA VAL A 218 11.90 -5.69 14.96
C VAL A 218 13.26 -5.20 14.49
N ALA A 219 13.55 -5.44 13.22
CA ALA A 219 14.67 -4.84 12.52
C ALA A 219 14.15 -4.03 11.31
N VAL A 220 14.85 -2.98 10.95
CA VAL A 220 14.60 -2.19 9.74
C VAL A 220 15.87 -2.19 8.91
N GLU A 221 15.79 -2.74 7.71
CA GLU A 221 16.87 -2.77 6.74
C GLU A 221 16.80 -1.53 5.86
N SER A 222 17.89 -0.75 5.79
CA SER A 222 18.03 0.38 4.86
C SER A 222 18.28 -0.11 3.44
N ALA A 223 18.23 0.80 2.48
CA ALA A 223 18.55 0.49 1.07
C ALA A 223 20.02 0.06 0.90
N GLU A 224 20.91 0.54 1.76
CA GLU A 224 22.35 0.24 1.79
C GLU A 224 22.67 -1.04 2.60
N GLY A 225 21.66 -1.73 3.14
CA GLY A 225 21.81 -2.95 3.93
C GLY A 225 22.16 -2.73 5.41
N ALA A 226 22.17 -1.48 5.87
CA ALA A 226 22.34 -1.21 7.31
C ALA A 226 21.08 -1.61 8.08
N MET A 227 21.28 -2.21 9.27
CA MET A 227 20.20 -2.67 10.14
C MET A 227 20.04 -1.76 11.35
N ALA A 228 18.80 -1.35 11.63
CA ALA A 228 18.42 -0.74 12.91
C ALA A 228 17.48 -1.70 13.64
N GLU A 229 17.79 -2.01 14.89
CA GLU A 229 17.03 -2.97 15.70
C GLU A 229 16.46 -2.30 16.95
N GLY A 230 15.27 -2.72 17.35
CA GLY A 230 14.62 -2.23 18.53
C GLY A 230 13.17 -2.69 18.65
N ARG A 231 12.55 -2.30 19.74
CA ARG A 231 11.13 -2.51 19.99
C ARG A 231 10.31 -1.49 19.21
N LEU A 232 9.35 -1.95 18.40
CA LEU A 232 8.47 -1.06 17.66
C LEU A 232 7.49 -0.36 18.61
N ILE A 233 7.66 0.97 18.79
CA ILE A 233 6.85 1.78 19.69
C ILE A 233 5.66 2.44 18.98
N GLY A 234 5.77 2.71 17.69
CA GLY A 234 4.70 3.34 16.91
C GLY A 234 5.20 4.15 15.74
N LEU A 235 4.45 5.20 15.42
CA LEU A 235 4.76 6.13 14.34
C LEU A 235 4.86 7.57 14.86
N ALA A 236 5.80 8.34 14.33
CA ALA A 236 5.94 9.77 14.55
C ALA A 236 4.86 10.57 13.77
N PRO A 237 4.66 11.87 14.06
CA PRO A 237 3.66 12.70 13.38
C PRO A 237 3.79 12.74 11.85
N ASP A 238 5.01 12.69 11.33
CA ASP A 238 5.31 12.72 9.90
C ASP A 238 5.39 11.32 9.26
N GLY A 239 5.01 10.26 10.00
CA GLY A 239 4.89 8.91 9.47
C GLY A 239 6.13 8.04 9.61
N GLU A 240 7.19 8.55 10.22
CA GLU A 240 8.40 7.77 10.51
C GLU A 240 8.10 6.68 11.54
N LEU A 241 8.86 5.58 11.43
CA LEU A 241 8.81 4.49 12.38
C LEU A 241 9.60 4.85 13.65
N LEU A 242 9.04 4.58 14.82
CA LEU A 242 9.68 4.78 16.12
C LEU A 242 10.10 3.44 16.71
N LEU A 243 11.41 3.30 16.98
CA LEU A 243 11.98 2.14 17.67
C LEU A 243 12.63 2.58 18.98
N GLU A 244 12.47 1.78 20.01
CA GLU A 244 13.23 1.87 21.25
C GLU A 244 14.33 0.81 21.22
N THR A 245 15.60 1.24 21.26
CA THR A 245 16.74 0.31 21.31
C THR A 245 16.82 -0.41 22.66
N PRO A 246 17.59 -1.51 22.79
CA PRO A 246 17.84 -2.15 24.09
C PRO A 246 18.51 -1.24 25.12
N SER A 247 19.18 -0.16 24.69
CA SER A 247 19.76 0.85 25.58
C SER A 247 18.75 1.92 26.04
N GLY A 248 17.51 1.88 25.55
CA GLY A 248 16.47 2.88 25.83
C GLY A 248 16.54 4.12 24.93
N GLU A 249 17.38 4.13 23.91
CA GLU A 249 17.45 5.21 22.92
C GLU A 249 16.28 5.11 21.94
N MET A 250 15.68 6.27 21.57
CA MET A 250 14.62 6.35 20.57
C MET A 250 15.18 6.63 19.19
N LEU A 251 14.99 5.70 18.27
CA LEU A 251 15.31 5.86 16.85
C LEU A 251 14.06 6.26 16.07
N THR A 252 14.25 7.21 15.14
CA THR A 252 13.20 7.63 14.20
C THR A 252 13.68 7.33 12.78
N LEU A 253 12.92 6.49 12.05
CA LEU A 253 13.31 5.99 10.74
C LEU A 253 12.27 6.40 9.69
N ASP A 254 12.71 7.15 8.68
CA ASP A 254 11.85 7.67 7.59
C ASP A 254 11.71 6.72 6.41
N ARG A 255 12.59 5.72 6.31
CA ARG A 255 12.66 4.74 5.22
C ARG A 255 13.22 3.40 5.68
N GLY A 256 12.98 2.34 4.92
CA GLY A 256 13.54 1.01 5.14
C GLY A 256 12.51 -0.10 4.96
N SER A 257 12.96 -1.33 5.08
CA SER A 257 12.12 -2.53 5.08
C SER A 257 11.98 -3.05 6.50
N LEU A 258 10.78 -2.99 7.06
CA LEU A 258 10.49 -3.52 8.39
C LEU A 258 10.49 -5.07 8.33
N ILE A 259 11.27 -5.69 9.20
CA ILE A 259 11.45 -7.14 9.32
C ILE A 259 11.19 -7.53 10.77
N LYS A 260 10.54 -8.67 11.01
CA LYS A 260 10.45 -9.20 12.36
C LYS A 260 11.83 -9.68 12.80
N ALA A 261 12.36 -9.18 13.91
CA ALA A 261 13.61 -9.68 14.44
C ALA A 261 13.49 -11.19 14.74
N ALA A 262 14.54 -11.94 14.45
CA ALA A 262 14.64 -13.31 14.94
C ALA A 262 14.63 -13.29 16.47
N PRO A 263 13.96 -14.23 17.17
CA PRO A 263 14.05 -14.32 18.60
C PRO A 263 15.55 -14.41 18.96
N ALA A 264 15.99 -13.56 19.89
CA ALA A 264 17.36 -13.64 20.40
C ALA A 264 17.64 -15.10 20.79
N PRO A 265 18.80 -15.68 20.45
CA PRO A 265 19.12 -17.02 20.90
C PRO A 265 19.02 -17.00 22.42
N HIS A 266 18.11 -17.81 22.97
CA HIS A 266 18.01 -17.99 24.41
C HIS A 266 19.42 -18.29 24.91
N ALA A 267 19.95 -17.42 25.78
CA ALA A 267 21.16 -17.72 26.49
C ALA A 267 20.96 -19.11 27.13
N ALA A 268 21.66 -20.10 26.59
CA ALA A 268 21.57 -21.44 27.10
C ALA A 268 21.81 -21.36 28.63
N GLU A 269 20.80 -21.71 29.40
CA GLU A 269 20.89 -21.85 30.84
C GLU A 269 22.19 -22.61 31.13
N ALA A 270 23.13 -21.91 31.72
CA ALA A 270 24.36 -22.51 32.15
C ALA A 270 23.97 -23.59 33.18
N ALA A 271 24.06 -24.86 32.74
CA ALA A 271 23.86 -26.00 33.63
C ALA A 271 24.75 -25.85 34.85
N PRO A 272 24.25 -26.02 36.07
CA PRO A 272 25.07 -25.95 37.26
C PRO A 272 26.14 -27.04 37.15
N ARG A 273 27.40 -26.62 37.19
CA ARG A 273 28.54 -27.55 37.32
C ARG A 273 28.50 -28.17 38.73
N ASN A 274 28.20 -29.47 38.80
CA ASN A 274 28.44 -30.30 39.98
C ASN A 274 29.93 -30.46 40.23
#